data_a0ac1059574c1f36be35c9f1939ff76c
#
_entry.id   a0ac1059574c1f36be35c9f1939ff76c
#
_cell.length_a   1.000
_cell.length_b   1.000
_cell.length_c   1.000
_cell.angle_alpha   90.00
_cell.angle_beta   90.00
_cell.angle_gamma   90.00
#
_symmetry.space_group_name_H-M   'P 1'
#
loop_
_entity.id
_entity.type
_entity.pdbx_description
1 polymer ?
#
loop_
_entity_poly.entity_id
_entity_poly.type
_entity_poly.pdbx_seq_one_letter_code
_entity_poly.pdbx_strand_id
1 'polypeptide(L)'
;LTAEDLKGLFKLAEEKGVLEANAKMRSGEIVNESEHRPALHTALRDTSVSAPFHKEVTEALNHLCNFAEDVRSGLFCGCRGDAITDIINIGIGGSEMGPRAVWHALRYVQPSIRLHFLSAADGVLFDRIVSGLNPFKTLVVVSSKSFGTRETMVNAAAVDQWLLDAGITGKDRNHHMVVVSAKRDAAEQMNLPEANLFPIWD
;
A
#
# COMPACT_ATOMS: atom_id res chain seq x y z
N LEU A 1 10.50 15.86 -32.46
CA LEU A 1 10.93 17.08 -31.76
C LEU A 1 12.26 17.54 -32.33
N THR A 2 12.34 18.76 -32.81
CA THR A 2 13.58 19.41 -33.25
C THR A 2 14.29 20.06 -32.05
N ALA A 3 15.55 20.48 -32.25
CA ALA A 3 16.26 21.24 -31.20
C ALA A 3 15.60 22.62 -30.93
N GLU A 4 14.88 23.17 -31.91
CA GLU A 4 14.15 24.42 -31.78
C GLU A 4 12.87 24.25 -30.97
N ASP A 5 12.14 23.13 -31.19
CA ASP A 5 10.99 22.76 -30.38
C ASP A 5 11.36 22.60 -28.89
N LEU A 6 12.51 21.95 -28.63
CA LEU A 6 13.00 21.79 -27.25
C LEU A 6 13.35 23.13 -26.58
N LYS A 7 13.99 24.06 -27.31
CA LYS A 7 14.27 25.41 -26.81
C LYS A 7 12.98 26.15 -26.46
N GLY A 8 11.96 26.04 -27.33
CA GLY A 8 10.64 26.62 -27.06
C GLY A 8 9.98 26.06 -25.81
N LEU A 9 10.06 24.74 -25.61
CA LEU A 9 9.53 24.08 -24.43
C LEU A 9 10.26 24.46 -23.14
N PHE A 10 11.60 24.57 -23.17
CA PHE A 10 12.37 25.04 -22.01
C PHE A 10 12.02 26.49 -21.64
N LYS A 11 11.91 27.37 -22.65
CA LYS A 11 11.48 28.76 -22.39
C LYS A 11 10.08 28.82 -21.78
N LEU A 12 9.14 28.02 -22.27
CA LEU A 12 7.80 27.91 -21.69
C LEU A 12 7.86 27.42 -20.23
N ALA A 13 8.71 26.44 -19.92
CA ALA A 13 8.88 25.94 -18.56
C ALA A 13 9.43 27.01 -17.62
N GLU A 14 10.39 27.84 -18.08
CA GLU A 14 10.90 29.00 -17.32
C GLU A 14 9.81 30.04 -17.08
N GLU A 15 9.07 30.43 -18.13
CA GLU A 15 7.97 31.39 -18.04
C GLU A 15 6.85 30.93 -17.10
N LYS A 16 6.64 29.63 -16.97
CA LYS A 16 5.66 29.02 -16.04
C LYS A 16 6.21 28.72 -14.66
N GLY A 17 7.46 29.07 -14.38
CA GLY A 17 8.05 28.89 -13.05
C GLY A 17 8.20 27.42 -12.63
N VAL A 18 8.37 26.48 -13.59
CA VAL A 18 8.41 25.03 -13.29
C VAL A 18 9.53 24.67 -12.32
N LEU A 19 10.70 25.29 -12.45
CA LEU A 19 11.84 25.04 -11.55
C LEU A 19 11.55 25.49 -10.12
N GLU A 20 10.92 26.67 -9.95
CA GLU A 20 10.51 27.16 -8.64
C GLU A 20 9.44 26.27 -8.00
N ALA A 21 8.42 25.89 -8.76
CA ALA A 21 7.39 24.97 -8.30
C ALA A 21 7.98 23.60 -7.89
N ASN A 22 8.95 23.09 -8.64
CA ASN A 22 9.68 21.86 -8.28
C ASN A 22 10.48 22.05 -6.98
N ALA A 23 11.15 23.17 -6.79
CA ALA A 23 11.88 23.45 -5.55
C ALA A 23 10.93 23.49 -4.34
N LYS A 24 9.79 24.16 -4.45
CA LYS A 24 8.75 24.21 -3.40
C LYS A 24 8.20 22.80 -3.09
N MET A 25 7.93 21.99 -4.11
CA MET A 25 7.51 20.61 -3.90
C MET A 25 8.55 19.79 -3.13
N ARG A 26 9.83 19.92 -3.49
CA ARG A 26 10.93 19.21 -2.84
C ARG A 26 11.21 19.68 -1.41
N SER A 27 10.93 20.93 -1.10
CA SER A 27 11.04 21.47 0.28
C SER A 27 9.89 21.01 1.19
N GLY A 28 8.87 20.36 0.64
CA GLY A 28 7.70 19.91 1.40
C GLY A 28 6.65 21.01 1.61
N GLU A 29 6.71 22.11 0.82
CA GLU A 29 5.67 23.13 0.82
C GLU A 29 4.35 22.58 0.25
N ILE A 30 3.24 23.22 0.63
CA ILE A 30 1.92 22.89 0.08
C ILE A 30 1.87 23.35 -1.38
N VAL A 31 1.93 22.39 -2.30
CA VAL A 31 1.87 22.63 -3.75
C VAL A 31 0.62 22.01 -4.40
N ASN A 32 -0.08 21.13 -3.70
CA ASN A 32 -1.39 20.64 -4.11
C ASN A 32 -2.48 21.55 -3.54
N GLU A 33 -2.84 22.56 -4.29
CA GLU A 33 -3.82 23.58 -3.86
C GLU A 33 -5.22 23.00 -3.69
N SER A 34 -5.61 22.02 -4.49
CA SER A 34 -6.96 21.42 -4.47
C SER A 34 -7.24 20.60 -3.21
N GLU A 35 -6.20 20.03 -2.60
CA GLU A 35 -6.30 19.22 -1.38
C GLU A 35 -5.63 19.87 -0.17
N HIS A 36 -5.01 21.06 -0.33
CA HIS A 36 -4.24 21.76 0.69
C HIS A 36 -3.14 20.90 1.34
N ARG A 37 -2.31 20.23 0.50
CA ARG A 37 -1.30 19.27 0.96
C ARG A 37 0.05 19.46 0.26
N PRO A 38 1.17 19.07 0.90
CA PRO A 38 2.43 18.86 0.21
C PRO A 38 2.33 17.61 -0.68
N ALA A 39 3.17 17.53 -1.72
CA ALA A 39 3.35 16.36 -2.55
C ALA A 39 4.65 15.65 -2.14
N LEU A 40 4.56 14.61 -1.32
CA LEU A 40 5.71 14.03 -0.60
C LEU A 40 6.41 12.86 -1.31
N HIS A 41 6.05 12.54 -2.55
CA HIS A 41 6.67 11.43 -3.28
C HIS A 41 8.19 11.59 -3.49
N THR A 42 8.70 12.82 -3.51
CA THR A 42 10.15 13.09 -3.56
C THR A 42 10.81 12.84 -2.20
N ALA A 43 10.15 13.20 -1.10
CA ALA A 43 10.65 12.96 0.25
C ALA A 43 10.81 11.46 0.55
N LEU A 44 9.95 10.60 0.02
CA LEU A 44 10.04 9.14 0.16
C LEU A 44 11.30 8.54 -0.48
N ARG A 45 12.01 9.29 -1.31
CA ARG A 45 13.22 8.85 -2.05
C ARG A 45 14.48 9.62 -1.68
N ASP A 46 14.32 10.66 -0.89
CA ASP A 46 15.45 11.45 -0.40
C ASP A 46 15.99 10.84 0.90
N THR A 47 17.20 10.30 0.83
CA THR A 47 17.86 9.65 1.98
C THR A 47 18.65 10.63 2.84
N SER A 48 18.67 11.91 2.49
CA SER A 48 19.40 12.92 3.28
C SER A 48 18.70 13.17 4.62
N VAL A 49 19.49 13.30 5.68
CA VAL A 49 18.95 13.56 7.04
C VAL A 49 18.22 14.91 7.11
N SER A 50 18.55 15.85 6.19
CA SER A 50 17.91 17.15 6.08
C SER A 50 16.65 17.16 5.23
N ALA A 51 16.27 16.03 4.64
CA ALA A 51 15.06 15.94 3.83
C ALA A 51 13.80 16.21 4.67
N PRO A 52 12.79 16.87 4.09
CA PRO A 52 11.51 17.03 4.76
C PRO A 52 10.93 15.68 5.16
N PHE A 53 10.40 15.58 6.39
CA PHE A 53 9.77 14.36 6.92
C PHE A 53 10.70 13.13 6.98
N HIS A 54 12.04 13.34 6.96
CA HIS A 54 13.02 12.25 6.96
C HIS A 54 12.79 11.24 8.08
N LYS A 55 12.50 11.70 9.30
CA LYS A 55 12.28 10.82 10.45
C LYS A 55 11.05 9.92 10.24
N GLU A 56 9.94 10.52 9.93
CA GLU A 56 8.65 9.83 9.72
C GLU A 56 8.73 8.83 8.55
N VAL A 57 9.38 9.26 7.45
CA VAL A 57 9.59 8.40 6.28
C VAL A 57 10.47 7.19 6.64
N THR A 58 11.56 7.43 7.36
CA THR A 58 12.49 6.37 7.76
C THR A 58 11.84 5.38 8.73
N GLU A 59 11.10 5.87 9.72
CA GLU A 59 10.38 5.02 10.68
C GLU A 59 9.33 4.14 9.98
N ALA A 60 8.52 4.72 9.09
CA ALA A 60 7.52 3.97 8.35
C ALA A 60 8.14 2.96 7.37
N LEU A 61 9.24 3.32 6.70
CA LEU A 61 9.95 2.41 5.81
C LEU A 61 10.55 1.23 6.61
N ASN A 62 11.16 1.50 7.75
CA ASN A 62 11.71 0.45 8.62
C ASN A 62 10.61 -0.49 9.13
N HIS A 63 9.46 0.06 9.56
CA HIS A 63 8.31 -0.75 9.98
C HIS A 63 7.84 -1.67 8.84
N LEU A 64 7.66 -1.13 7.64
CA LEU A 64 7.25 -1.90 6.47
C LEU A 64 8.28 -2.99 6.09
N CYS A 65 9.56 -2.64 6.04
CA CYS A 65 10.62 -3.58 5.65
C CYS A 65 10.77 -4.70 6.69
N ASN A 66 10.73 -4.38 7.98
CA ASN A 66 10.81 -5.37 9.05
C ASN A 66 9.61 -6.32 8.99
N PHE A 67 8.40 -5.80 8.85
CA PHE A 67 7.21 -6.64 8.71
C PHE A 67 7.28 -7.55 7.47
N ALA A 68 7.70 -7.01 6.32
CA ALA A 68 7.86 -7.81 5.11
C ALA A 68 8.89 -8.94 5.28
N GLU A 69 9.99 -8.68 6.00
CA GLU A 69 10.99 -9.68 6.33
C GLU A 69 10.45 -10.72 7.32
N ASP A 70 9.71 -10.30 8.33
CA ASP A 70 9.07 -11.20 9.28
C ASP A 70 8.08 -12.14 8.59
N VAL A 71 7.29 -11.65 7.64
CA VAL A 71 6.40 -12.48 6.81
C VAL A 71 7.22 -13.45 5.94
N ARG A 72 8.28 -12.95 5.29
CA ARG A 72 9.12 -13.74 4.38
C ARG A 72 9.90 -14.84 5.10
N SER A 73 10.40 -14.57 6.29
CA SER A 73 11.15 -15.52 7.12
C SER A 73 10.26 -16.50 7.88
N GLY A 74 8.94 -16.25 7.94
CA GLY A 74 7.99 -17.01 8.73
C GLY A 74 7.98 -16.66 10.21
N LEU A 75 8.64 -15.57 10.60
CA LEU A 75 8.58 -15.04 11.98
C LEU A 75 7.18 -14.47 12.25
N PHE A 76 6.61 -13.73 11.28
CA PHE A 76 5.19 -13.43 11.28
C PHE A 76 4.44 -14.60 10.64
N CYS A 77 3.51 -15.17 11.39
CA CYS A 77 2.74 -16.36 11.01
C CYS A 77 1.24 -16.15 11.28
N GLY A 78 0.42 -17.01 10.67
CA GLY A 78 -1.00 -17.09 10.98
C GLY A 78 -1.28 -17.45 12.42
N CYS A 79 -2.51 -17.28 12.89
CA CYS A 79 -2.91 -17.46 14.29
C CYS A 79 -2.66 -18.87 14.85
N ARG A 80 -2.41 -19.86 13.99
CA ARG A 80 -2.04 -21.24 14.38
C ARG A 80 -0.54 -21.51 14.35
N GLY A 81 0.29 -20.50 14.08
CA GLY A 81 1.73 -20.65 13.92
C GLY A 81 2.17 -21.14 12.53
N ASP A 82 1.28 -21.21 11.57
CA ASP A 82 1.59 -21.55 10.18
C ASP A 82 2.24 -20.38 9.44
N ALA A 83 3.28 -20.64 8.67
CA ALA A 83 3.87 -19.62 7.79
C ALA A 83 2.85 -19.16 6.73
N ILE A 84 2.88 -17.86 6.43
CA ILE A 84 2.06 -17.26 5.38
C ILE A 84 2.54 -17.75 4.01
N THR A 85 1.63 -18.31 3.23
CA THR A 85 1.89 -18.79 1.87
C THR A 85 1.19 -17.98 0.80
N ASP A 86 0.19 -17.22 1.19
CA ASP A 86 -0.65 -16.44 0.29
C ASP A 86 -0.92 -15.04 0.85
N ILE A 87 -0.91 -14.04 -0.02
CA ILE A 87 -1.29 -12.68 0.31
C ILE A 87 -2.41 -12.24 -0.63
N ILE A 88 -3.53 -11.74 -0.08
CA ILE A 88 -4.58 -11.08 -0.84
C ILE A 88 -4.40 -9.58 -0.72
N ASN A 89 -4.03 -8.90 -1.82
CA ASN A 89 -4.02 -7.45 -1.88
C ASN A 89 -5.40 -6.95 -2.34
N ILE A 90 -6.07 -6.21 -1.48
CA ILE A 90 -7.35 -5.55 -1.77
C ILE A 90 -7.06 -4.07 -2.01
N GLY A 91 -7.34 -3.60 -3.21
CA GLY A 91 -7.09 -2.20 -3.58
C GLY A 91 -7.47 -1.94 -5.04
N ILE A 92 -7.66 -0.67 -5.40
CA ILE A 92 -8.08 -0.24 -6.73
C ILE A 92 -7.14 0.83 -7.25
N GLY A 93 -6.98 0.92 -8.56
CA GLY A 93 -6.11 1.90 -9.20
C GLY A 93 -4.67 1.79 -8.74
N GLY A 94 -4.09 2.85 -8.18
CA GLY A 94 -2.70 2.85 -7.69
C GLY A 94 -2.43 1.85 -6.57
N SER A 95 -3.45 1.55 -5.75
CA SER A 95 -3.36 0.55 -4.67
C SER A 95 -3.33 -0.90 -5.17
N GLU A 96 -3.59 -1.13 -6.45
CA GLU A 96 -3.52 -2.44 -7.09
C GLU A 96 -2.47 -2.48 -8.19
N MET A 97 -2.49 -1.52 -9.11
CA MET A 97 -1.67 -1.57 -10.32
C MET A 97 -0.17 -1.47 -10.04
N GLY A 98 0.23 -0.66 -9.06
CA GLY A 98 1.62 -0.57 -8.61
C GLY A 98 2.15 -1.90 -8.06
N PRO A 99 1.54 -2.45 -7.01
CA PRO A 99 1.90 -3.76 -6.47
C PRO A 99 1.85 -4.88 -7.51
N ARG A 100 0.83 -4.91 -8.36
CA ARG A 100 0.70 -5.90 -9.44
C ARG A 100 1.84 -5.79 -10.47
N ALA A 101 2.21 -4.58 -10.88
CA ALA A 101 3.30 -4.36 -11.82
C ALA A 101 4.63 -4.86 -11.25
N VAL A 102 4.94 -4.52 -9.99
CA VAL A 102 6.15 -4.98 -9.29
C VAL A 102 6.14 -6.50 -9.15
N TRP A 103 5.01 -7.10 -8.74
CA TRP A 103 4.87 -8.55 -8.65
C TRP A 103 5.14 -9.25 -9.98
N HIS A 104 4.54 -8.79 -11.07
CA HIS A 104 4.76 -9.38 -12.39
C HIS A 104 6.21 -9.22 -12.88
N ALA A 105 6.86 -8.11 -12.57
CA ALA A 105 8.25 -7.88 -12.94
C ALA A 105 9.23 -8.79 -12.15
N LEU A 106 8.94 -9.05 -10.88
CA LEU A 106 9.84 -9.75 -9.97
C LEU A 106 9.45 -11.21 -9.68
N ARG A 107 8.33 -11.69 -10.18
CA ARG A 107 7.78 -13.04 -9.86
C ARG A 107 8.75 -14.20 -10.13
N TYR A 108 9.72 -14.02 -11.00
CA TYR A 108 10.72 -15.04 -11.32
C TYR A 108 11.92 -15.06 -10.37
N VAL A 109 12.05 -14.04 -9.52
CA VAL A 109 13.19 -13.90 -8.61
C VAL A 109 12.96 -14.64 -7.31
N GLN A 110 11.71 -14.71 -6.85
CA GLN A 110 11.34 -15.41 -5.61
C GLN A 110 9.83 -15.67 -5.48
N PRO A 111 9.30 -16.81 -5.58
CA PRO A 111 7.93 -17.02 -5.14
C PRO A 111 7.78 -18.10 -4.08
N SER A 112 8.18 -17.84 -2.85
CA SER A 112 7.71 -18.64 -1.72
C SER A 112 6.30 -18.27 -1.27
N ILE A 113 5.85 -17.02 -1.56
CA ILE A 113 4.52 -16.48 -1.21
C ILE A 113 3.79 -16.11 -2.50
N ARG A 114 2.55 -16.57 -2.64
CA ARG A 114 1.70 -16.24 -3.78
C ARG A 114 0.93 -14.95 -3.50
N LEU A 115 0.85 -14.07 -4.48
CA LEU A 115 0.13 -12.80 -4.37
C LEU A 115 -1.12 -12.81 -5.25
N HIS A 116 -2.25 -12.50 -4.65
CA HIS A 116 -3.57 -12.44 -5.27
C HIS A 116 -4.09 -11.00 -5.22
N PHE A 117 -4.74 -10.54 -6.27
CA PHE A 117 -5.24 -9.16 -6.38
C PHE A 117 -6.76 -9.16 -6.49
N LEU A 118 -7.43 -8.62 -5.49
CA LEU A 118 -8.88 -8.43 -5.44
C LEU A 118 -9.19 -6.93 -5.62
N SER A 119 -9.36 -6.51 -6.87
CA SER A 119 -9.52 -5.10 -7.26
C SER A 119 -10.94 -4.73 -7.71
N ALA A 120 -11.79 -5.69 -8.03
CA ALA A 120 -13.18 -5.47 -8.39
C ALA A 120 -14.12 -6.05 -7.33
N ALA A 121 -15.24 -5.39 -7.09
CA ALA A 121 -16.33 -5.93 -6.27
C ALA A 121 -17.11 -6.98 -7.10
N ASP A 122 -16.49 -8.11 -7.32
CA ASP A 122 -16.97 -9.21 -8.17
C ASP A 122 -16.89 -10.52 -7.39
N GLY A 123 -18.06 -11.12 -7.10
CA GLY A 123 -18.16 -12.37 -6.35
C GLY A 123 -17.49 -13.55 -7.05
N VAL A 124 -17.49 -13.60 -8.39
CA VAL A 124 -16.84 -14.69 -9.15
C VAL A 124 -15.30 -14.59 -9.02
N LEU A 125 -14.77 -13.35 -9.06
CA LEU A 125 -13.35 -13.13 -8.83
C LEU A 125 -12.97 -13.49 -7.39
N PHE A 126 -13.77 -13.07 -6.42
CA PHE A 126 -13.60 -13.41 -5.01
C PHE A 126 -13.55 -14.93 -4.81
N ASP A 127 -14.59 -15.65 -5.25
CA ASP A 127 -14.68 -17.11 -5.11
C ASP A 127 -13.50 -17.83 -5.77
N ARG A 128 -13.09 -17.37 -6.95
CA ARG A 128 -11.91 -17.93 -7.66
C ARG A 128 -10.62 -17.77 -6.85
N ILE A 129 -10.46 -16.64 -6.16
CA ILE A 129 -9.28 -16.40 -5.32
C ILE A 129 -9.33 -17.30 -4.09
N VAL A 130 -10.40 -17.23 -3.30
CA VAL A 130 -10.44 -17.86 -1.97
C VAL A 130 -10.59 -19.38 -2.01
N SER A 131 -11.21 -19.94 -3.07
CA SER A 131 -11.43 -21.38 -3.19
C SER A 131 -10.16 -22.24 -3.18
N GLY A 132 -9.02 -21.66 -3.54
CA GLY A 132 -7.73 -22.33 -3.54
C GLY A 132 -6.82 -22.01 -2.35
N LEU A 133 -7.31 -21.19 -1.38
CA LEU A 133 -6.50 -20.69 -0.29
C LEU A 133 -6.83 -21.38 1.05
N ASN A 134 -5.80 -21.44 1.89
CA ASN A 134 -5.98 -21.82 3.29
C ASN A 134 -6.05 -20.53 4.13
N PRO A 135 -7.21 -20.22 4.79
CA PRO A 135 -7.36 -19.02 5.59
C PRO A 135 -6.26 -18.84 6.65
N PHE A 136 -5.81 -19.93 7.29
CA PHE A 136 -4.79 -19.91 8.33
C PHE A 136 -3.36 -19.62 7.82
N LYS A 137 -3.17 -19.63 6.50
CA LYS A 137 -1.88 -19.33 5.82
C LYS A 137 -1.97 -18.12 4.91
N THR A 138 -3.06 -17.36 5.02
CA THR A 138 -3.33 -16.20 4.17
C THR A 138 -3.22 -14.91 4.98
N LEU A 139 -2.49 -13.94 4.44
CA LEU A 139 -2.44 -12.56 4.91
C LEU A 139 -3.23 -11.66 3.96
N VAL A 140 -4.05 -10.78 4.49
CA VAL A 140 -4.87 -9.81 3.76
C VAL A 140 -4.28 -8.42 3.93
N VAL A 141 -4.00 -7.73 2.83
CA VAL A 141 -3.51 -6.34 2.80
C VAL A 141 -4.62 -5.47 2.22
N VAL A 142 -5.24 -4.63 3.07
CA VAL A 142 -6.27 -3.68 2.65
C VAL A 142 -5.63 -2.35 2.34
N SER A 143 -5.50 -2.02 1.05
CA SER A 143 -4.81 -0.81 0.57
C SER A 143 -5.80 0.23 0.10
N SER A 144 -5.97 1.33 0.86
CA SER A 144 -6.83 2.45 0.48
C SER A 144 -6.34 3.75 1.11
N LYS A 145 -5.94 4.73 0.28
CA LYS A 145 -5.47 6.04 0.76
C LYS A 145 -6.50 6.70 1.67
N SER A 146 -7.73 6.88 1.21
CA SER A 146 -8.81 7.55 1.93
C SER A 146 -9.58 6.65 2.89
N PHE A 147 -9.36 5.32 2.80
CA PHE A 147 -10.13 4.29 3.51
C PHE A 147 -11.66 4.45 3.38
N GLY A 148 -12.09 4.91 2.19
CA GLY A 148 -13.49 5.19 1.88
C GLY A 148 -13.92 4.71 0.50
N THR A 149 -13.03 4.05 -0.26
CA THR A 149 -13.36 3.49 -1.57
C THR A 149 -14.32 2.31 -1.39
N ARG A 150 -15.54 2.46 -1.88
CA ARG A 150 -16.66 1.54 -1.62
C ARG A 150 -16.31 0.09 -2.00
N GLU A 151 -15.75 -0.12 -3.17
CA GLU A 151 -15.40 -1.46 -3.67
C GLU A 151 -14.30 -2.10 -2.81
N THR A 152 -13.33 -1.32 -2.35
CA THR A 152 -12.29 -1.81 -1.43
C THR A 152 -12.91 -2.25 -0.11
N MET A 153 -13.87 -1.49 0.43
CA MET A 153 -14.53 -1.84 1.69
C MET A 153 -15.44 -3.06 1.54
N VAL A 154 -16.15 -3.20 0.41
CA VAL A 154 -16.94 -4.40 0.11
C VAL A 154 -16.07 -5.64 0.05
N ASN A 155 -14.96 -5.57 -0.67
CA ASN A 155 -14.01 -6.68 -0.77
C ASN A 155 -13.35 -7.01 0.58
N ALA A 156 -12.99 -5.99 1.36
CA ALA A 156 -12.43 -6.19 2.70
C ALA A 156 -13.42 -6.91 3.63
N ALA A 157 -14.70 -6.50 3.61
CA ALA A 157 -15.75 -7.16 4.38
C ALA A 157 -15.99 -8.61 3.93
N ALA A 158 -15.96 -8.88 2.62
CA ALA A 158 -16.13 -10.24 2.09
C ALA A 158 -14.97 -11.17 2.53
N VAL A 159 -13.73 -10.68 2.45
CA VAL A 159 -12.55 -11.46 2.89
C VAL A 159 -12.54 -11.62 4.40
N ASP A 160 -12.94 -10.60 5.16
CA ASP A 160 -13.07 -10.69 6.62
C ASP A 160 -14.11 -11.75 7.02
N GLN A 161 -15.26 -11.79 6.34
CA GLN A 161 -16.28 -12.82 6.56
C GLN A 161 -15.72 -14.23 6.24
N TRP A 162 -14.96 -14.39 5.16
CA TRP A 162 -14.31 -15.65 4.82
C TRP A 162 -13.32 -16.12 5.91
N LEU A 163 -12.58 -15.22 6.55
CA LEU A 163 -11.73 -15.53 7.70
C LEU A 163 -12.58 -15.95 8.92
N LEU A 164 -13.67 -15.21 9.19
CA LEU A 164 -14.60 -15.51 10.29
C LEU A 164 -15.25 -16.88 10.12
N ASP A 165 -15.69 -17.25 8.90
CA ASP A 165 -16.30 -18.55 8.58
C ASP A 165 -15.31 -19.71 8.79
N ALA A 166 -14.01 -19.45 8.65
CA ALA A 166 -12.95 -20.39 9.00
C ALA A 166 -12.64 -20.49 10.50
N GLY A 167 -13.28 -19.64 11.33
CA GLY A 167 -13.07 -19.58 12.78
C GLY A 167 -11.94 -18.64 13.22
N ILE A 168 -11.40 -17.80 12.34
CA ILE A 168 -10.40 -16.78 12.68
C ILE A 168 -11.13 -15.54 13.21
N THR A 169 -11.23 -15.40 14.51
CA THR A 169 -12.06 -14.39 15.19
C THR A 169 -11.26 -13.56 16.19
N GLY A 170 -11.80 -12.43 16.60
CA GLY A 170 -11.21 -11.58 17.63
C GLY A 170 -9.76 -11.23 17.37
N LYS A 171 -8.85 -11.52 18.30
CA LYS A 171 -7.41 -11.22 18.18
C LYS A 171 -6.68 -12.07 17.15
N ASP A 172 -7.21 -13.23 16.77
CA ASP A 172 -6.60 -14.08 15.75
C ASP A 172 -6.54 -13.38 14.39
N ARG A 173 -7.51 -12.48 14.10
CA ARG A 173 -7.51 -11.65 12.89
C ARG A 173 -6.28 -10.77 12.76
N ASN A 174 -5.64 -10.38 13.86
CA ASN A 174 -4.43 -9.56 13.86
C ASN A 174 -3.26 -10.24 13.14
N HIS A 175 -3.30 -11.56 13.03
CA HIS A 175 -2.33 -12.38 12.32
C HIS A 175 -2.66 -12.57 10.83
N HIS A 176 -3.79 -12.02 10.39
CA HIS A 176 -4.31 -12.28 9.05
C HIS A 176 -4.70 -11.03 8.27
N MET A 177 -4.71 -9.85 8.91
CA MET A 177 -5.11 -8.60 8.25
C MET A 177 -4.20 -7.45 8.61
N VAL A 178 -3.81 -6.68 7.60
CA VAL A 178 -3.09 -5.41 7.75
C VAL A 178 -3.69 -4.36 6.82
N VAL A 179 -3.48 -3.10 7.16
CA VAL A 179 -4.04 -1.94 6.46
C VAL A 179 -2.93 -1.03 5.97
N VAL A 180 -3.01 -0.58 4.72
CA VAL A 180 -2.15 0.44 4.13
C VAL A 180 -3.00 1.67 3.83
N SER A 181 -2.84 2.76 4.57
CA SER A 181 -3.70 3.93 4.45
C SER A 181 -3.00 5.23 4.88
N ALA A 182 -3.46 6.37 4.31
CA ALA A 182 -3.13 7.69 4.85
C ALA A 182 -4.00 8.03 6.08
N LYS A 183 -5.09 7.30 6.29
CA LYS A 183 -6.02 7.51 7.41
C LYS A 183 -5.50 6.81 8.65
N ARG A 184 -5.19 7.58 9.71
CA ARG A 184 -4.55 7.05 10.92
C ARG A 184 -5.42 6.10 11.74
N ASP A 185 -6.73 6.23 11.67
CA ASP A 185 -7.71 5.39 12.35
C ASP A 185 -8.20 4.19 11.49
N ALA A 186 -7.58 3.96 10.32
CA ALA A 186 -8.02 2.91 9.40
C ALA A 186 -7.94 1.49 9.99
N ALA A 187 -6.92 1.19 10.79
CA ALA A 187 -6.83 -0.09 11.50
C ALA A 187 -7.92 -0.23 12.56
N GLU A 188 -8.16 0.82 13.36
CA GLU A 188 -9.22 0.86 14.37
C GLU A 188 -10.61 0.63 13.76
N GLN A 189 -10.89 1.23 12.59
CA GLN A 189 -12.15 1.00 11.86
C GLN A 189 -12.37 -0.46 11.48
N MET A 190 -11.29 -1.24 11.35
CA MET A 190 -11.35 -2.69 11.11
C MET A 190 -11.19 -3.52 12.38
N ASN A 191 -11.18 -2.90 13.56
CA ASN A 191 -10.90 -3.54 14.85
C ASN A 191 -9.54 -4.28 14.87
N LEU A 192 -8.52 -3.67 14.25
CA LEU A 192 -7.14 -4.15 14.24
C LEU A 192 -6.27 -3.24 15.11
N PRO A 193 -5.17 -3.75 15.70
CA PRO A 193 -4.24 -2.93 16.46
C PRO A 193 -3.48 -1.95 15.54
N GLU A 194 -2.99 -0.86 16.11
CA GLU A 194 -2.22 0.15 15.39
C GLU A 194 -0.97 -0.44 14.69
N ALA A 195 -0.37 -1.46 15.27
CA ALA A 195 0.77 -2.18 14.68
C ALA A 195 0.46 -2.81 13.32
N ASN A 196 -0.82 -3.03 12.99
CA ASN A 196 -1.26 -3.54 11.68
C ASN A 196 -1.55 -2.42 10.67
N LEU A 197 -1.30 -1.14 11.03
CA LEU A 197 -1.39 -0.01 10.12
C LEU A 197 -0.03 0.33 9.53
N PHE A 198 0.05 0.34 8.22
CA PHE A 198 1.18 0.83 7.44
C PHE A 198 0.82 2.18 6.84
N PRO A 199 1.29 3.28 7.44
CA PRO A 199 0.91 4.61 6.98
C PRO A 199 1.57 4.95 5.65
N ILE A 200 0.77 5.57 4.78
CA ILE A 200 1.24 6.22 3.56
C ILE A 200 0.94 7.73 3.63
N TRP A 201 1.60 8.48 2.79
CA TRP A 201 1.42 9.93 2.70
C TRP A 201 0.49 10.31 1.55
N ASP A 202 -0.03 11.51 1.68
CA ASP A 202 -0.86 12.15 0.66
C ASP A 202 -0.05 12.68 -0.53
#